data_537e10feaeb074384727f83da4529ce4
#
_entry.id   537e10feaeb074384727f83da4529ce4
#
_cell.length_a   1.000
_cell.length_b   1.000
_cell.length_c   1.000
_cell.angle_alpha   90.00
_cell.angle_beta   90.00
_cell.angle_gamma   90.00
#
_symmetry.space_group_name_H-M   'P 1'
#
loop_
_entity.id
_entity.type
_entity.pdbx_description
1 polymer ?
#
loop_
_entity_poly.entity_id
_entity_poly.type
_entity_poly.pdbx_seq_one_letter_code
_entity_poly.pdbx_strand_id
1 'polypeptide(L)'
;ECKQTYFKKFMSRTNFQDLLNAEVHFGHMTRKWNPAMAPYIFTEQNGIHIIDLNKTVVKIDEAADALYQIAKQGKKILFVATKKQAKEIIAEKATSVNMPYITERWAGGMLTNFSTIRKAVKKMTTIDKMSNDGTFENLSKREKLQIARQREKLQKNLGSIADLTRLPSALFVVDVMKEHIAVKEANRLGIPVFGIVDTNSNPRNIDYIIPGNDDASKSIDIILSAVVDAIGEGLKERKMEKEKEQENNANEKQEKKAKGGRARIKRGENAELNANVAEKFLSEAEKEEA
;
A
#
# COMPACT_ATOMS: atom_id res chain seq x y z
N GLU A 1 -11.61 25.12 -7.44
CA GLU A 1 -10.97 23.84 -7.00
C GLU A 1 -11.82 23.09 -5.95
N CYS A 2 -12.42 23.78 -4.96
CA CYS A 2 -13.26 23.15 -3.91
C CYS A 2 -14.53 22.46 -4.43
N LYS A 3 -15.12 22.93 -5.53
CA LYS A 3 -16.34 22.34 -6.15
C LYS A 3 -16.06 21.04 -6.93
N GLN A 4 -14.90 20.90 -7.53
CA GLN A 4 -14.53 19.67 -8.25
C GLN A 4 -14.24 18.49 -7.31
N THR A 5 -13.67 18.76 -6.11
CA THR A 5 -13.43 17.74 -5.07
C THR A 5 -14.74 17.24 -4.45
N TYR A 6 -15.75 18.12 -4.34
CA TYR A 6 -17.07 17.75 -3.81
C TYR A 6 -17.88 16.89 -4.80
N PHE A 7 -17.77 17.15 -6.11
CA PHE A 7 -18.48 16.40 -7.15
C PHE A 7 -17.92 14.97 -7.33
N LYS A 8 -16.59 14.79 -7.14
CA LYS A 8 -15.95 13.47 -7.20
C LYS A 8 -16.40 12.53 -6.07
N LYS A 9 -16.89 13.07 -4.96
CA LYS A 9 -17.39 12.33 -3.78
C LYS A 9 -18.79 11.72 -3.98
N PHE A 10 -19.52 12.10 -5.05
CA PHE A 10 -20.89 11.62 -5.32
C PHE A 10 -20.99 10.63 -6.49
N MET A 11 -19.91 10.39 -7.24
CA MET A 11 -19.92 9.36 -8.27
C MET A 11 -19.39 8.05 -7.69
N SER A 12 -20.27 7.06 -7.60
CA SER A 12 -19.88 5.70 -7.23
C SER A 12 -18.81 5.17 -8.17
N ARG A 13 -17.80 4.46 -7.64
CA ARG A 13 -16.70 3.88 -8.41
C ARG A 13 -17.12 2.68 -9.24
N THR A 14 -18.26 2.08 -8.87
CA THR A 14 -18.82 0.93 -9.57
C THR A 14 -20.30 1.18 -9.88
N ASN A 15 -20.75 0.63 -10.99
CA ASN A 15 -22.15 0.71 -11.39
C ASN A 15 -22.87 -0.60 -11.03
N PHE A 16 -24.13 -0.51 -10.62
CA PHE A 16 -24.98 -1.67 -10.33
C PHE A 16 -25.03 -2.66 -11.51
N GLN A 17 -25.16 -2.15 -12.74
CA GLN A 17 -25.25 -2.99 -13.94
C GLN A 17 -23.96 -3.77 -14.20
N ASP A 18 -22.81 -3.15 -13.95
CA ASP A 18 -21.52 -3.79 -14.14
C ASP A 18 -21.29 -4.90 -13.11
N LEU A 19 -21.69 -4.67 -11.85
CA LEU A 19 -21.65 -5.70 -10.80
C LEU A 19 -22.59 -6.87 -11.11
N LEU A 20 -23.75 -6.59 -11.67
CA LEU A 20 -24.72 -7.61 -12.09
C LEU A 20 -24.13 -8.49 -13.21
N ASN A 21 -23.54 -7.85 -14.23
CA ASN A 21 -22.91 -8.54 -15.36
C ASN A 21 -21.68 -9.35 -14.95
N ALA A 22 -21.00 -8.92 -13.89
CA ALA A 22 -19.86 -9.63 -13.31
C ALA A 22 -20.26 -10.74 -12.32
N GLU A 23 -21.56 -11.02 -12.17
CA GLU A 23 -22.07 -12.08 -11.29
C GLU A 23 -21.72 -11.91 -9.80
N VAL A 24 -21.55 -10.67 -9.34
CA VAL A 24 -21.21 -10.35 -7.94
C VAL A 24 -22.34 -10.72 -6.98
N HIS A 25 -23.58 -10.74 -7.44
CA HIS A 25 -24.78 -11.00 -6.66
C HIS A 25 -24.95 -12.46 -6.23
N PHE A 26 -24.27 -13.41 -6.87
CA PHE A 26 -24.37 -14.82 -6.50
C PHE A 26 -23.58 -15.11 -5.23
N GLY A 27 -24.25 -15.61 -4.22
CA GLY A 27 -23.65 -16.15 -3.02
C GLY A 27 -23.59 -17.67 -3.04
N HIS A 28 -23.32 -18.25 -1.89
CA HIS A 28 -23.27 -19.70 -1.67
C HIS A 28 -24.65 -20.29 -1.41
N MET A 29 -24.71 -21.65 -1.38
CA MET A 29 -25.91 -22.40 -1.07
C MET A 29 -26.43 -22.07 0.34
N THR A 30 -27.75 -22.03 0.50
CA THR A 30 -28.46 -21.70 1.75
C THR A 30 -28.02 -22.55 2.92
N ARG A 31 -27.71 -23.84 2.75
CA ARG A 31 -27.24 -24.73 3.81
C ARG A 31 -25.82 -24.40 4.36
N LYS A 32 -25.04 -23.57 3.64
CA LYS A 32 -23.67 -23.20 4.02
C LYS A 32 -23.54 -21.75 4.49
N TRP A 33 -24.62 -21.01 4.53
CA TRP A 33 -24.59 -19.60 4.84
C TRP A 33 -24.27 -19.31 6.31
N ASN A 34 -23.80 -18.10 6.56
CA ASN A 34 -23.57 -17.60 7.90
C ASN A 34 -24.70 -16.62 8.29
N PRO A 35 -25.43 -16.83 9.40
CA PRO A 35 -26.50 -15.91 9.83
C PRO A 35 -26.08 -14.46 10.00
N ALA A 36 -24.80 -14.18 10.29
CA ALA A 36 -24.28 -12.83 10.41
C ALA A 36 -24.26 -12.08 9.07
N MET A 37 -24.41 -12.78 7.93
CA MET A 37 -24.55 -12.19 6.59
C MET A 37 -25.98 -11.82 6.23
N ALA A 38 -26.99 -12.15 7.04
CA ALA A 38 -28.39 -11.82 6.79
C ALA A 38 -28.64 -10.35 6.37
N PRO A 39 -27.99 -9.33 6.93
CA PRO A 39 -28.18 -7.94 6.51
C PRO A 39 -27.77 -7.64 5.06
N TYR A 40 -26.93 -8.48 4.43
CA TYR A 40 -26.40 -8.30 3.07
C TYR A 40 -27.08 -9.17 2.04
N ILE A 41 -27.95 -10.07 2.46
CA ILE A 41 -28.71 -10.97 1.57
C ILE A 41 -29.99 -10.26 1.17
N PHE A 42 -30.28 -10.26 -0.13
CA PHE A 42 -31.51 -9.70 -0.70
C PHE A 42 -32.64 -10.73 -0.72
N THR A 43 -32.36 -11.93 -1.26
CA THR A 43 -33.34 -13.00 -1.39
C THR A 43 -32.65 -14.37 -1.55
N GLU A 44 -33.47 -15.42 -1.58
CA GLU A 44 -33.04 -16.77 -1.91
C GLU A 44 -33.69 -17.20 -3.23
N GLN A 45 -32.90 -17.76 -4.14
CA GLN A 45 -33.38 -18.28 -5.41
C GLN A 45 -32.65 -19.60 -5.73
N ASN A 46 -33.43 -20.64 -6.05
CA ASN A 46 -32.89 -21.96 -6.39
C ASN A 46 -31.94 -22.56 -5.34
N GLY A 47 -32.15 -22.27 -4.04
CA GLY A 47 -31.28 -22.74 -2.96
C GLY A 47 -29.95 -22.04 -2.84
N ILE A 48 -29.79 -20.86 -3.49
CA ILE A 48 -28.62 -20.00 -3.45
C ILE A 48 -29.06 -18.64 -2.91
N HIS A 49 -28.26 -18.04 -2.03
CA HIS A 49 -28.49 -16.67 -1.57
C HIS A 49 -28.05 -15.65 -2.62
N ILE A 50 -28.87 -14.63 -2.80
CA ILE A 50 -28.57 -13.48 -3.66
C ILE A 50 -28.18 -12.30 -2.79
N ILE A 51 -27.00 -11.73 -3.06
CA ILE A 51 -26.44 -10.59 -2.34
C ILE A 51 -27.05 -9.28 -2.86
N ASP A 52 -27.32 -8.34 -1.96
CA ASP A 52 -27.84 -7.01 -2.28
C ASP A 52 -26.74 -6.13 -2.88
N LEU A 53 -26.77 -5.95 -4.21
CA LEU A 53 -25.77 -5.15 -4.93
C LEU A 53 -25.79 -3.67 -4.56
N ASN A 54 -26.93 -3.11 -4.12
CA ASN A 54 -26.96 -1.71 -3.68
C ASN A 54 -26.08 -1.51 -2.46
N LYS A 55 -26.09 -2.46 -1.52
CA LYS A 55 -25.19 -2.44 -0.36
C LYS A 55 -23.75 -2.69 -0.77
N THR A 56 -23.53 -3.56 -1.76
CA THR A 56 -22.18 -3.83 -2.29
C THR A 56 -21.55 -2.56 -2.87
N VAL A 57 -22.28 -1.79 -3.69
CA VAL A 57 -21.79 -0.51 -4.26
C VAL A 57 -21.33 0.43 -3.14
N VAL A 58 -22.21 0.67 -2.16
CA VAL A 58 -21.89 1.56 -1.02
C VAL A 58 -20.67 1.09 -0.25
N LYS A 59 -20.57 -0.23 -0.01
CA LYS A 59 -19.44 -0.82 0.75
C LYS A 59 -18.13 -0.84 -0.03
N ILE A 60 -18.18 -0.95 -1.35
CA ILE A 60 -16.99 -0.77 -2.22
C ILE A 60 -16.49 0.66 -2.10
N ASP A 61 -17.37 1.67 -2.18
CA ASP A 61 -16.97 3.07 -2.08
C ASP A 61 -16.38 3.40 -0.70
N GLU A 62 -16.99 2.94 0.40
CA GLU A 62 -16.45 3.10 1.75
C GLU A 62 -15.04 2.48 1.90
N ALA A 63 -14.86 1.26 1.40
CA ALA A 63 -13.58 0.56 1.46
C ALA A 63 -12.52 1.24 0.58
N ALA A 64 -12.90 1.65 -0.64
CA ALA A 64 -12.03 2.33 -1.58
C ALA A 64 -11.53 3.68 -1.03
N ASP A 65 -12.41 4.46 -0.40
CA ASP A 65 -12.05 5.74 0.22
C ASP A 65 -11.08 5.55 1.40
N ALA A 66 -11.30 4.54 2.24
CA ALA A 66 -10.38 4.23 3.32
C ALA A 66 -9.00 3.79 2.80
N LEU A 67 -8.96 2.93 1.78
CA LEU A 67 -7.72 2.48 1.15
C LEU A 67 -6.98 3.61 0.42
N TYR A 68 -7.71 4.51 -0.23
CA TYR A 68 -7.16 5.74 -0.82
C TYR A 68 -6.42 6.58 0.24
N GLN A 69 -7.02 6.80 1.43
CA GLN A 69 -6.38 7.57 2.50
C GLN A 69 -5.10 6.88 3.01
N ILE A 70 -5.11 5.55 3.15
CA ILE A 70 -3.94 4.77 3.55
C ILE A 70 -2.82 4.89 2.50
N ALA A 71 -3.17 4.81 1.22
CA ALA A 71 -2.24 4.94 0.10
C ALA A 71 -1.65 6.35 0.00
N LYS A 72 -2.47 7.40 0.19
CA LYS A 72 -2.05 8.81 0.25
C LYS A 72 -1.01 9.04 1.36
N GLN A 73 -1.17 8.41 2.53
CA GLN A 73 -0.16 8.42 3.60
C GLN A 73 1.12 7.64 3.21
N GLY A 74 1.10 6.90 2.12
CA GLY A 74 2.20 6.09 1.63
C GLY A 74 2.46 4.82 2.42
N LYS A 75 1.46 4.36 3.11
CA LYS A 75 1.48 3.10 3.83
C LYS A 75 1.24 1.94 2.88
N LYS A 76 1.79 0.77 3.18
CA LYS A 76 1.62 -0.43 2.36
C LYS A 76 0.37 -1.20 2.76
N ILE A 77 -0.36 -1.67 1.76
CA ILE A 77 -1.53 -2.53 1.87
C ILE A 77 -1.11 -3.91 1.40
N LEU A 78 -1.39 -4.95 2.19
CA LEU A 78 -1.07 -6.33 1.86
C LEU A 78 -2.32 -7.02 1.30
N PHE A 79 -2.23 -7.51 0.06
CA PHE A 79 -3.28 -8.29 -0.57
C PHE A 79 -3.09 -9.78 -0.31
N VAL A 80 -4.18 -10.48 0.02
CA VAL A 80 -4.16 -11.92 0.32
C VAL A 80 -5.27 -12.65 -0.42
N ALA A 81 -4.89 -13.59 -1.27
CA ALA A 81 -5.81 -14.51 -1.91
C ALA A 81 -5.14 -15.82 -2.31
N THR A 82 -5.48 -16.90 -1.65
CA THR A 82 -4.99 -18.23 -2.00
C THR A 82 -5.98 -19.01 -2.88
N LYS A 83 -7.14 -18.44 -3.21
CA LYS A 83 -8.15 -19.03 -4.08
C LYS A 83 -7.67 -19.02 -5.53
N LYS A 84 -7.83 -20.14 -6.24
CA LYS A 84 -7.30 -20.30 -7.61
C LYS A 84 -7.80 -19.20 -8.57
N GLN A 85 -9.08 -18.82 -8.43
CA GLN A 85 -9.74 -17.82 -9.26
C GLN A 85 -9.21 -16.39 -9.03
N ALA A 86 -8.68 -16.11 -7.85
CA ALA A 86 -8.23 -14.79 -7.43
C ALA A 86 -6.71 -14.57 -7.58
N LYS A 87 -5.91 -15.65 -7.64
CA LYS A 87 -4.44 -15.58 -7.59
C LYS A 87 -3.84 -14.68 -8.67
N GLU A 88 -4.20 -14.92 -9.91
CA GLU A 88 -3.64 -14.21 -11.07
C GLU A 88 -4.09 -12.76 -11.08
N ILE A 89 -5.39 -12.52 -10.82
CA ILE A 89 -5.99 -11.19 -10.80
C ILE A 89 -5.32 -10.32 -9.73
N ILE A 90 -5.14 -10.87 -8.51
CA ILE A 90 -4.47 -10.13 -7.42
C ILE A 90 -3.00 -9.88 -7.72
N ALA A 91 -2.29 -10.85 -8.26
CA ALA A 91 -0.88 -10.67 -8.62
C ALA A 91 -0.70 -9.53 -9.63
N GLU A 92 -1.53 -9.48 -10.67
CA GLU A 92 -1.51 -8.43 -11.68
C GLU A 92 -1.87 -7.06 -11.09
N LYS A 93 -3.03 -6.96 -10.42
CA LYS A 93 -3.54 -5.71 -9.85
C LYS A 93 -2.64 -5.14 -8.74
N ALA A 94 -2.15 -5.97 -7.82
CA ALA A 94 -1.25 -5.51 -6.76
C ALA A 94 0.11 -5.05 -7.31
N THR A 95 0.63 -5.72 -8.34
CA THR A 95 1.87 -5.31 -9.00
C THR A 95 1.73 -3.97 -9.68
N SER A 96 0.59 -3.65 -10.33
CA SER A 96 0.35 -2.37 -11.00
C SER A 96 0.47 -1.16 -10.06
N VAL A 97 0.12 -1.33 -8.79
CA VAL A 97 0.23 -0.28 -7.75
C VAL A 97 1.42 -0.47 -6.80
N ASN A 98 2.31 -1.40 -7.11
CA ASN A 98 3.50 -1.72 -6.31
C ASN A 98 3.17 -2.00 -4.83
N MET A 99 2.13 -2.79 -4.60
CA MET A 99 1.72 -3.26 -3.29
C MET A 99 2.10 -4.74 -3.10
N PRO A 100 2.46 -5.16 -1.87
CA PRO A 100 2.78 -6.55 -1.56
C PRO A 100 1.52 -7.42 -1.63
N TYR A 101 1.69 -8.68 -2.05
CA TYR A 101 0.59 -9.64 -2.14
C TYR A 101 1.02 -11.06 -1.77
N ILE A 102 0.07 -11.92 -1.42
CA ILE A 102 0.28 -13.33 -1.11
C ILE A 102 -0.78 -14.13 -1.84
N THR A 103 -0.33 -15.04 -2.72
CA THR A 103 -1.21 -15.84 -3.58
C THR A 103 -1.11 -17.34 -3.34
N GLU A 104 0.01 -17.83 -2.79
CA GLU A 104 0.22 -19.27 -2.65
C GLU A 104 -0.31 -19.82 -1.33
N ARG A 105 0.29 -19.43 -0.24
CA ARG A 105 -0.08 -19.91 1.09
C ARG A 105 0.23 -18.87 2.15
N TRP A 106 -0.73 -18.60 3.01
CA TRP A 106 -0.47 -17.85 4.22
C TRP A 106 0.34 -18.70 5.21
N ALA A 107 1.54 -18.30 5.56
CA ALA A 107 2.31 -18.93 6.60
C ALA A 107 1.83 -18.42 7.97
N GLY A 108 1.48 -19.31 8.89
CA GLY A 108 1.12 -18.89 10.25
C GLY A 108 2.23 -18.08 10.90
N GLY A 109 1.86 -16.97 11.53
CA GLY A 109 2.83 -16.02 12.09
C GLY A 109 3.37 -14.99 11.10
N MET A 110 2.77 -14.84 9.92
CA MET A 110 3.26 -13.91 8.89
C MET A 110 3.24 -12.46 9.36
N LEU A 111 2.25 -12.05 10.11
CA LEU A 111 2.18 -10.73 10.74
C LEU A 111 2.67 -10.77 12.18
N THR A 112 2.20 -11.73 12.98
CA THR A 112 2.51 -11.81 14.41
C THR A 112 3.97 -12.18 14.71
N ASN A 113 4.62 -12.94 13.84
CA ASN A 113 6.05 -13.29 13.92
C ASN A 113 6.82 -12.77 12.70
N PHE A 114 6.61 -11.51 12.38
CA PHE A 114 7.22 -10.86 11.21
C PHE A 114 8.75 -10.93 11.20
N SER A 115 9.40 -10.91 12.37
CA SER A 115 10.86 -11.02 12.48
C SER A 115 11.39 -12.33 11.89
N THR A 116 10.71 -13.44 12.08
CA THR A 116 11.08 -14.75 11.51
C THR A 116 10.86 -14.79 10.01
N ILE A 117 9.76 -14.20 9.52
CA ILE A 117 9.52 -14.05 8.08
C ILE A 117 10.61 -13.22 7.42
N ARG A 118 11.04 -12.12 8.05
CA ARG A 118 12.16 -11.30 7.59
C ARG A 118 13.48 -12.07 7.52
N LYS A 119 13.73 -12.99 8.48
CA LYS A 119 14.90 -13.88 8.42
C LYS A 119 14.81 -14.83 7.22
N ALA A 120 13.62 -15.36 6.91
CA ALA A 120 13.42 -16.21 5.75
C ALA A 120 13.63 -15.46 4.41
N VAL A 121 13.15 -14.23 4.31
CA VAL A 121 13.41 -13.34 3.17
C VAL A 121 14.90 -13.04 3.03
N LYS A 122 15.60 -12.69 4.14
CA LYS A 122 17.06 -12.48 4.12
C LYS A 122 17.80 -13.74 3.67
N LYS A 123 17.35 -14.92 4.07
CA LYS A 123 17.95 -16.18 3.60
C LYS A 123 17.83 -16.33 2.09
N MET A 124 16.68 -15.95 1.51
CA MET A 124 16.48 -15.96 0.05
C MET A 124 17.49 -15.03 -0.64
N THR A 125 17.62 -13.77 -0.17
CA THR A 125 18.59 -12.83 -0.74
C THR A 125 20.03 -13.26 -0.55
N THR A 126 20.36 -13.98 0.53
CA THR A 126 21.68 -14.55 0.76
C THR A 126 22.00 -15.66 -0.26
N ILE A 127 21.02 -16.51 -0.56
CA ILE A 127 21.17 -17.56 -1.60
C ILE A 127 21.41 -16.91 -2.96
N ASP A 128 20.68 -15.84 -3.29
CA ASP A 128 20.85 -15.11 -4.55
C ASP A 128 22.26 -14.49 -4.66
N LYS A 129 22.77 -13.93 -3.57
CA LYS A 129 24.17 -13.42 -3.51
C LYS A 129 25.17 -14.54 -3.71
N MET A 130 25.04 -15.67 -3.01
CA MET A 130 25.93 -16.83 -3.17
C MET A 130 25.97 -17.34 -4.62
N SER A 131 24.84 -17.26 -5.32
CA SER A 131 24.76 -17.63 -6.74
C SER A 131 25.54 -16.67 -7.64
N ASN A 132 25.60 -15.38 -7.29
CA ASN A 132 26.29 -14.34 -8.07
C ASN A 132 27.79 -14.28 -7.75
N ASP A 133 28.18 -14.59 -6.49
CA ASP A 133 29.56 -14.49 -6.01
C ASP A 133 30.44 -15.72 -6.37
N GLY A 134 29.91 -16.67 -7.17
CA GLY A 134 30.64 -17.88 -7.55
C GLY A 134 30.85 -18.91 -6.44
N THR A 135 30.48 -18.60 -5.20
CA THR A 135 30.57 -19.53 -4.06
C THR A 135 29.75 -20.80 -4.28
N PHE A 136 28.73 -20.67 -5.14
CA PHE A 136 27.87 -21.78 -5.54
C PHE A 136 28.62 -22.84 -6.34
N GLU A 137 29.70 -22.48 -7.05
CA GLU A 137 30.47 -23.42 -7.90
C GLU A 137 31.24 -24.46 -7.07
N ASN A 138 31.66 -24.12 -5.86
CA ASN A 138 32.41 -24.98 -4.97
C ASN A 138 31.56 -26.03 -4.23
N LEU A 139 30.22 -25.97 -4.36
CA LEU A 139 29.33 -26.90 -3.66
C LEU A 139 29.12 -28.19 -4.46
N SER A 140 28.83 -29.30 -3.76
CA SER A 140 28.49 -30.57 -4.40
C SER A 140 27.18 -30.45 -5.20
N LYS A 141 26.97 -31.28 -6.23
CA LYS A 141 25.77 -31.30 -7.06
C LYS A 141 24.49 -31.47 -6.22
N ARG A 142 24.54 -32.28 -5.15
CA ARG A 142 23.39 -32.51 -4.23
C ARG A 142 23.04 -31.25 -3.45
N GLU A 143 24.02 -30.55 -2.92
CA GLU A 143 23.82 -29.31 -2.17
C GLU A 143 23.28 -28.20 -3.06
N LYS A 144 23.82 -28.02 -4.26
CA LYS A 144 23.31 -27.08 -5.26
C LYS A 144 21.82 -27.30 -5.52
N LEU A 145 21.41 -28.54 -5.74
CA LEU A 145 20.02 -28.88 -5.99
C LEU A 145 19.13 -28.60 -4.76
N GLN A 146 19.61 -28.90 -3.57
CA GLN A 146 18.86 -28.65 -2.33
C GLN A 146 18.66 -27.16 -2.07
N ILE A 147 19.70 -26.34 -2.28
CA ILE A 147 19.64 -24.89 -2.14
C ILE A 147 18.72 -24.29 -3.21
N ALA A 148 18.81 -24.73 -4.46
CA ALA A 148 17.94 -24.28 -5.55
C ALA A 148 16.46 -24.55 -5.25
N ARG A 149 16.12 -25.75 -4.80
CA ARG A 149 14.75 -26.11 -4.38
C ARG A 149 14.27 -25.28 -3.19
N GLN A 150 15.16 -25.00 -2.23
CA GLN A 150 14.84 -24.14 -1.08
C GLN A 150 14.58 -22.71 -1.52
N ARG A 151 15.39 -22.15 -2.41
CA ARG A 151 15.21 -20.82 -2.99
C ARG A 151 13.88 -20.72 -3.72
N GLU A 152 13.59 -21.67 -4.61
CA GLU A 152 12.34 -21.72 -5.37
C GLU A 152 11.12 -21.72 -4.45
N LYS A 153 11.13 -22.54 -3.39
CA LYS A 153 10.06 -22.59 -2.40
C LYS A 153 9.90 -21.25 -1.65
N LEU A 154 11.00 -20.59 -1.27
CA LEU A 154 10.97 -19.28 -0.62
C LEU A 154 10.48 -18.21 -1.59
N GLN A 155 10.96 -18.19 -2.82
CA GLN A 155 10.55 -17.26 -3.87
C GLN A 155 9.05 -17.38 -4.14
N LYS A 156 8.53 -18.59 -4.28
CA LYS A 156 7.10 -18.83 -4.52
C LYS A 156 6.21 -18.32 -3.40
N ASN A 157 6.62 -18.49 -2.13
CA ASN A 157 5.78 -18.14 -0.98
C ASN A 157 5.99 -16.72 -0.46
N LEU A 158 7.19 -16.15 -0.59
CA LEU A 158 7.58 -14.89 0.04
C LEU A 158 8.16 -13.87 -0.95
N GLY A 159 8.29 -14.21 -2.22
CA GLY A 159 8.90 -13.33 -3.23
C GLY A 159 8.17 -11.99 -3.35
N SER A 160 6.85 -12.01 -3.36
CA SER A 160 6.00 -10.83 -3.47
C SER A 160 6.01 -9.90 -2.24
N ILE A 161 6.52 -10.36 -1.11
CA ILE A 161 6.68 -9.57 0.13
C ILE A 161 8.15 -9.28 0.47
N ALA A 162 9.08 -9.58 -0.44
CA ALA A 162 10.51 -9.38 -0.21
C ALA A 162 10.86 -7.93 0.19
N ASP A 163 10.21 -6.96 -0.45
CA ASP A 163 10.40 -5.53 -0.23
C ASP A 163 9.67 -4.98 1.01
N LEU A 164 8.87 -5.80 1.67
CA LEU A 164 8.13 -5.38 2.85
C LEU A 164 9.05 -5.26 4.07
N THR A 165 9.46 -4.03 4.39
CA THR A 165 10.37 -3.75 5.51
C THR A 165 9.68 -3.61 6.85
N ARG A 166 8.40 -3.20 6.85
CA ARG A 166 7.56 -2.96 8.04
C ARG A 166 6.24 -3.69 7.89
N LEU A 167 5.52 -3.86 8.98
CA LEU A 167 4.16 -4.39 8.96
C LEU A 167 3.26 -3.55 8.03
N PRO A 168 2.36 -4.20 7.27
CA PRO A 168 1.38 -3.48 6.45
C PRO A 168 0.42 -2.70 7.35
N SER A 169 -0.11 -1.60 6.83
CA SER A 169 -1.08 -0.77 7.55
C SER A 169 -2.52 -1.15 7.28
N ALA A 170 -2.75 -2.02 6.32
CA ALA A 170 -4.06 -2.61 6.03
C ALA A 170 -3.86 -3.98 5.38
N LEU A 171 -4.84 -4.84 5.57
CA LEU A 171 -4.94 -6.16 4.96
C LEU A 171 -6.16 -6.19 4.05
N PHE A 172 -5.99 -6.57 2.78
CA PHE A 172 -7.09 -6.82 1.86
C PHE A 172 -7.19 -8.33 1.58
N VAL A 173 -8.33 -8.94 1.88
CA VAL A 173 -8.52 -10.40 1.84
C VAL A 173 -9.60 -10.75 0.84
N VAL A 174 -9.33 -11.74 -0.01
CA VAL A 174 -10.36 -12.40 -0.84
C VAL A 174 -10.61 -13.78 -0.26
N ASP A 175 -11.87 -14.08 0.01
CA ASP A 175 -12.31 -15.31 0.70
C ASP A 175 -11.86 -15.36 2.17
N VAL A 176 -12.62 -14.69 3.02
CA VAL A 176 -12.36 -14.58 4.46
C VAL A 176 -12.43 -15.94 5.18
N MET A 177 -13.28 -16.85 4.69
CA MET A 177 -13.41 -18.19 5.28
C MET A 177 -12.10 -18.98 5.15
N LYS A 178 -11.45 -18.87 3.99
CA LYS A 178 -10.20 -19.57 3.71
C LYS A 178 -9.02 -18.91 4.42
N GLU A 179 -8.98 -17.59 4.42
CA GLU A 179 -7.89 -16.79 4.98
C GLU A 179 -8.12 -16.38 6.43
N HIS A 180 -8.90 -17.17 7.19
CA HIS A 180 -9.25 -16.88 8.59
C HIS A 180 -8.02 -16.69 9.50
N ILE A 181 -6.88 -17.31 9.20
CA ILE A 181 -5.63 -17.15 9.96
C ILE A 181 -5.08 -15.73 9.75
N ALA A 182 -5.05 -15.25 8.52
CA ALA A 182 -4.58 -13.91 8.18
C ALA A 182 -5.43 -12.83 8.88
N VAL A 183 -6.75 -12.98 8.84
CA VAL A 183 -7.71 -12.10 9.53
C VAL A 183 -7.49 -12.10 11.04
N LYS A 184 -7.34 -13.28 11.68
CA LYS A 184 -7.07 -13.37 13.13
C LYS A 184 -5.74 -12.71 13.51
N GLU A 185 -4.69 -12.86 12.70
CA GLU A 185 -3.40 -12.21 12.95
C GLU A 185 -3.49 -10.69 12.81
N ALA A 186 -4.17 -10.18 11.78
CA ALA A 186 -4.39 -8.76 11.57
C ALA A 186 -5.15 -8.12 12.74
N ASN A 187 -6.27 -8.73 13.15
CA ASN A 187 -7.07 -8.26 14.28
C ASN A 187 -6.28 -8.25 15.59
N ARG A 188 -5.43 -9.25 15.82
CA ARG A 188 -4.55 -9.30 17.01
C ARG A 188 -3.56 -8.13 17.06
N LEU A 189 -3.14 -7.63 15.90
CA LEU A 189 -2.20 -6.51 15.77
C LEU A 189 -2.90 -5.15 15.57
N GLY A 190 -4.24 -5.11 15.55
CA GLY A 190 -5.00 -3.89 15.29
C GLY A 190 -4.82 -3.35 13.86
N ILE A 191 -4.54 -4.22 12.90
CA ILE A 191 -4.42 -3.86 11.48
C ILE A 191 -5.81 -3.93 10.86
N PRO A 192 -6.34 -2.86 10.27
CA PRO A 192 -7.66 -2.85 9.63
C PRO A 192 -7.73 -3.86 8.48
N VAL A 193 -8.82 -4.63 8.48
CA VAL A 193 -9.07 -5.70 7.52
C VAL A 193 -10.17 -5.29 6.56
N PHE A 194 -9.85 -5.32 5.28
CA PHE A 194 -10.76 -5.16 4.16
C PHE A 194 -10.99 -6.54 3.54
N GLY A 195 -12.21 -6.88 3.19
CA GLY A 195 -12.43 -8.22 2.65
C GLY A 195 -13.63 -8.32 1.72
N ILE A 196 -13.48 -9.13 0.67
CA ILE A 196 -14.61 -9.64 -0.10
C ILE A 196 -15.20 -10.77 0.73
N VAL A 197 -16.47 -10.62 1.09
CA VAL A 197 -17.19 -11.51 2.02
C VAL A 197 -18.39 -12.11 1.31
N ASP A 198 -18.36 -13.39 1.08
CA ASP A 198 -19.50 -14.13 0.56
C ASP A 198 -20.43 -14.59 1.70
N THR A 199 -21.59 -15.09 1.37
CA THR A 199 -22.67 -15.49 2.27
C THR A 199 -22.29 -16.61 3.27
N ASN A 200 -21.23 -17.38 3.00
CA ASN A 200 -20.69 -18.43 3.88
C ASN A 200 -19.71 -17.93 4.95
N SER A 201 -19.28 -16.70 4.86
CA SER A 201 -18.21 -16.13 5.67
C SER A 201 -18.74 -15.34 6.88
N ASN A 202 -17.91 -15.16 7.92
CA ASN A 202 -18.26 -14.37 9.08
C ASN A 202 -17.76 -12.93 8.95
N PRO A 203 -18.64 -11.93 8.82
CA PRO A 203 -18.27 -10.54 8.65
C PRO A 203 -17.75 -9.85 9.92
N ARG A 204 -17.98 -10.41 11.12
CA ARG A 204 -17.73 -9.73 12.40
C ARG A 204 -16.27 -9.35 12.68
N ASN A 205 -15.35 -10.03 12.01
CA ASN A 205 -13.91 -9.82 12.21
C ASN A 205 -13.27 -8.94 11.12
N ILE A 206 -14.11 -8.24 10.34
CA ILE A 206 -13.68 -7.43 9.20
C ILE A 206 -14.19 -6.02 9.40
N ASP A 207 -13.30 -5.04 9.28
CA ASP A 207 -13.64 -3.63 9.49
C ASP A 207 -14.38 -3.05 8.26
N TYR A 208 -13.95 -3.43 7.06
CA TYR A 208 -14.54 -2.97 5.80
C TYR A 208 -15.01 -4.18 5.00
N ILE A 209 -16.30 -4.47 5.11
CA ILE A 209 -16.94 -5.62 4.47
C ILE A 209 -17.37 -5.21 3.07
N ILE A 210 -16.96 -5.97 2.06
CA ILE A 210 -17.44 -5.86 0.69
C ILE A 210 -18.25 -7.13 0.40
N PRO A 211 -19.59 -7.10 0.49
CA PRO A 211 -20.40 -8.28 0.17
C PRO A 211 -20.30 -8.58 -1.32
N GLY A 212 -19.94 -9.80 -1.66
CA GLY A 212 -19.81 -10.17 -3.07
C GLY A 212 -19.34 -11.61 -3.26
N ASN A 213 -19.49 -12.08 -4.49
CA ASN A 213 -19.09 -13.41 -4.91
C ASN A 213 -17.55 -13.52 -4.95
N ASP A 214 -17.02 -14.47 -4.22
CA ASP A 214 -15.58 -14.76 -4.15
C ASP A 214 -15.15 -15.96 -5.02
N ASP A 215 -16.10 -16.57 -5.76
CA ASP A 215 -15.86 -17.69 -6.67
C ASP A 215 -15.70 -17.27 -8.14
N ALA A 216 -16.41 -16.23 -8.57
CA ALA A 216 -16.37 -15.76 -9.95
C ALA A 216 -15.17 -14.82 -10.18
N SER A 217 -14.30 -15.17 -11.12
CA SER A 217 -13.13 -14.33 -11.48
C SER A 217 -13.54 -12.92 -11.92
N LYS A 218 -14.64 -12.77 -12.67
CA LYS A 218 -15.18 -11.47 -13.08
C LYS A 218 -15.61 -10.60 -11.91
N SER A 219 -16.25 -11.20 -10.88
CA SER A 219 -16.66 -10.52 -9.67
C SER A 219 -15.44 -9.98 -8.90
N ILE A 220 -14.44 -10.83 -8.73
CA ILE A 220 -13.20 -10.47 -8.04
C ILE A 220 -12.46 -9.35 -8.80
N ASP A 221 -12.39 -9.45 -10.14
CA ASP A 221 -11.69 -8.46 -10.97
C ASP A 221 -12.34 -7.07 -10.89
N ILE A 222 -13.67 -6.96 -10.99
CA ILE A 222 -14.36 -5.67 -10.95
C ILE A 222 -14.20 -4.99 -9.58
N ILE A 223 -14.32 -5.74 -8.48
CA ILE A 223 -14.15 -5.21 -7.13
C ILE A 223 -12.70 -4.78 -6.89
N LEU A 224 -11.74 -5.62 -7.29
CA LEU A 224 -10.32 -5.30 -7.17
C LEU A 224 -9.92 -4.11 -8.03
N SER A 225 -10.48 -3.97 -9.24
CA SER A 225 -10.23 -2.82 -10.10
C SER A 225 -10.62 -1.52 -9.41
N ALA A 226 -11.85 -1.45 -8.86
CA ALA A 226 -12.32 -0.27 -8.14
C ALA A 226 -11.43 0.09 -6.93
N VAL A 227 -10.98 -0.92 -6.19
CA VAL A 227 -10.08 -0.75 -5.04
C VAL A 227 -8.68 -0.30 -5.46
N VAL A 228 -8.12 -0.94 -6.49
CA VAL A 228 -6.75 -0.65 -6.98
C VAL A 228 -6.69 0.72 -7.64
N ASP A 229 -7.74 1.13 -8.35
CA ASP A 229 -7.85 2.47 -8.93
C ASP A 229 -7.85 3.54 -7.83
N ALA A 230 -8.59 3.33 -6.74
CA ALA A 230 -8.56 4.22 -5.58
C ALA A 230 -7.17 4.32 -4.94
N ILE A 231 -6.49 3.19 -4.77
CA ILE A 231 -5.10 3.15 -4.26
C ILE A 231 -4.16 3.89 -5.21
N GLY A 232 -4.31 3.68 -6.53
CA GLY A 232 -3.53 4.36 -7.56
C GLY A 232 -3.71 5.89 -7.55
N GLU A 233 -4.94 6.36 -7.37
CA GLU A 233 -5.24 7.79 -7.18
C GLU A 233 -4.53 8.36 -5.93
N GLY A 234 -4.61 7.67 -4.80
CA GLY A 234 -3.94 8.07 -3.56
C GLY A 234 -2.42 8.13 -3.69
N LEU A 235 -1.81 7.18 -4.40
CA LEU A 235 -0.38 7.19 -4.68
C LEU A 235 0.05 8.31 -5.61
N LYS A 236 -0.77 8.64 -6.64
CA LYS A 236 -0.53 9.77 -7.55
C LYS A 236 -0.58 11.10 -6.80
N GLU A 237 -1.59 11.30 -5.96
CA GLU A 237 -1.73 12.51 -5.16
C GLU A 237 -0.55 12.69 -4.20
N ARG A 238 -0.14 11.63 -3.51
CA ARG A 238 1.07 11.65 -2.67
C ARG A 238 2.32 12.03 -3.44
N LYS A 239 2.48 11.54 -4.68
CA LYS A 239 3.63 11.88 -5.51
C LYS A 239 3.65 13.36 -5.84
N MET A 240 2.50 13.91 -6.24
CA MET A 240 2.34 15.35 -6.53
C MET A 240 2.60 16.22 -5.28
N GLU A 241 2.13 15.79 -4.10
CA GLU A 241 2.38 16.52 -2.85
C GLU A 241 3.87 16.55 -2.51
N LYS A 242 4.57 15.43 -2.67
CA LYS A 242 6.04 15.38 -2.44
C LYS A 242 6.83 16.23 -3.43
N GLU A 243 6.44 16.25 -4.69
CA GLU A 243 7.07 17.10 -5.70
C GLU A 243 6.91 18.58 -5.34
N LYS A 244 5.71 19.01 -4.95
CA LYS A 244 5.46 20.38 -4.47
C LYS A 244 6.25 20.73 -3.20
N GLU A 245 6.34 19.80 -2.24
CA GLU A 245 7.17 20.02 -1.04
C GLU A 245 8.66 20.14 -1.37
N GLN A 246 9.16 19.38 -2.34
CA GLN A 246 10.54 19.47 -2.78
C GLN A 246 10.83 20.80 -3.49
N GLU A 247 9.91 21.25 -4.36
CA GLU A 247 10.01 22.55 -5.03
C GLU A 247 9.98 23.73 -4.02
N ASN A 248 9.07 23.67 -3.04
CA ASN A 248 8.99 24.70 -1.99
C ASN A 248 10.26 24.73 -1.14
N ASN A 249 10.75 23.56 -0.73
CA ASN A 249 12.00 23.44 0.03
C ASN A 249 13.23 23.92 -0.78
N ALA A 250 13.25 23.69 -2.10
CA ALA A 250 14.32 24.19 -2.97
C ALA A 250 14.28 25.72 -3.09
N ASN A 251 13.09 26.30 -3.26
CA ASN A 251 12.88 27.75 -3.32
C ASN A 251 13.24 28.43 -1.99
N GLU A 252 12.83 27.88 -0.84
CA GLU A 252 13.23 28.40 0.47
C GLU A 252 14.75 28.35 0.71
N LYS A 253 15.43 27.31 0.24
CA LYS A 253 16.90 27.22 0.34
C LYS A 253 17.59 28.26 -0.55
N GLN A 254 17.04 28.53 -1.72
CA GLN A 254 17.55 29.59 -2.61
C GLN A 254 17.33 30.99 -2.02
N GLU A 255 16.15 31.26 -1.44
CA GLU A 255 15.89 32.53 -0.76
C GLU A 255 16.78 32.75 0.46
N LYS A 256 17.00 31.70 1.29
CA LYS A 256 17.91 31.78 2.43
C LYS A 256 19.35 32.02 2.00
N LYS A 257 19.81 31.41 0.90
CA LYS A 257 21.13 31.67 0.31
C LYS A 257 21.25 33.10 -0.25
N ALA A 258 20.21 33.61 -0.93
CA ALA A 258 20.16 34.97 -1.45
C ALA A 258 20.18 36.03 -0.33
N LYS A 259 19.40 35.81 0.74
CA LYS A 259 19.37 36.68 1.94
C LYS A 259 20.71 36.64 2.68
N GLY A 260 21.33 35.46 2.84
CA GLY A 260 22.66 35.31 3.45
C GLY A 260 23.78 35.97 2.62
N GLY A 261 23.72 35.88 1.28
CA GLY A 261 24.64 36.59 0.37
C GLY A 261 24.53 38.11 0.48
N ARG A 262 23.31 38.66 0.47
CA ARG A 262 23.08 40.10 0.67
C ARG A 262 23.53 40.63 2.03
N ALA A 263 23.35 39.85 3.10
CA ALA A 263 23.83 40.21 4.44
C ALA A 263 25.38 40.21 4.55
N ARG A 264 26.05 39.32 3.81
CA ARG A 264 27.52 39.23 3.75
C ARG A 264 28.12 40.37 2.96
N ILE A 265 27.50 40.79 1.84
CA ILE A 265 27.92 41.97 1.03
C ILE A 265 27.76 43.24 1.85
N LYS A 266 26.63 43.49 2.52
CA LYS A 266 26.44 44.66 3.39
C LYS A 266 27.42 44.74 4.55
N ARG A 267 27.84 43.56 5.11
CA ARG A 267 28.87 43.52 6.18
C ARG A 267 30.27 43.87 5.63
N GLY A 268 30.58 43.44 4.40
CA GLY A 268 31.82 43.80 3.73
C GLY A 268 31.91 45.31 3.44
N GLU A 269 30.87 45.90 2.83
CA GLU A 269 30.79 47.34 2.56
C GLU A 269 30.87 48.20 3.82
N ASN A 270 30.21 47.80 4.91
CA ASN A 270 30.34 48.52 6.19
C ASN A 270 31.71 48.39 6.84
N ALA A 271 32.43 47.25 6.64
CA ALA A 271 33.76 47.05 7.14
C ALA A 271 34.77 47.91 6.38
N GLU A 272 34.65 48.04 5.07
CA GLU A 272 35.48 48.95 4.23
C GLU A 272 35.22 50.43 4.51
N LEU A 273 33.94 50.83 4.71
CA LEU A 273 33.61 52.20 5.14
C LEU A 273 34.21 52.56 6.49
N ASN A 274 34.16 51.63 7.46
CA ASN A 274 34.77 51.88 8.77
C ASN A 274 36.29 51.89 8.74
N ALA A 275 36.95 51.10 7.89
CA ALA A 275 38.39 51.14 7.67
C ALA A 275 38.84 52.48 7.06
N ASN A 276 38.14 52.95 6.04
CA ASN A 276 38.43 54.25 5.39
C ASN A 276 38.21 55.46 6.30
N VAL A 277 37.23 55.35 7.23
CA VAL A 277 37.00 56.40 8.24
C VAL A 277 38.13 56.40 9.28
N ALA A 278 38.60 55.20 9.73
CA ALA A 278 39.73 55.08 10.68
C ALA A 278 41.04 55.58 10.10
N GLU A 279 41.35 55.33 8.79
CA GLU A 279 42.50 55.87 8.11
C GLU A 279 42.48 57.41 7.99
N LYS A 280 41.30 58.00 7.73
CA LYS A 280 41.18 59.45 7.73
C LYS A 280 41.43 60.05 9.10
N PHE A 281 40.91 59.49 10.18
CA PHE A 281 41.15 59.98 11.52
C PHE A 281 42.63 59.87 11.91
N LEU A 282 43.34 58.83 11.52
CA LEU A 282 44.77 58.67 11.75
C LEU A 282 45.61 59.72 10.97
N SER A 283 45.22 59.98 9.73
CA SER A 283 45.92 60.99 8.92
C SER A 283 45.67 62.46 9.35
N GLU A 284 44.53 62.73 10.00
CA GLU A 284 44.26 64.03 10.62
C GLU A 284 44.97 64.19 11.97
N ALA A 285 45.08 63.17 12.78
CA ALA A 285 45.86 63.21 14.03
C ALA A 285 47.35 63.41 13.82
N GLU A 286 47.96 62.79 12.77
CA GLU A 286 49.34 62.98 12.39
C GLU A 286 49.66 64.42 11.86
N LYS A 287 48.66 65.18 11.47
CA LYS A 287 48.81 66.58 11.01
C LYS A 287 48.68 67.61 12.12
N GLU A 288 48.11 67.23 13.26
CA GLU A 288 47.97 68.09 14.45
C GLU A 288 49.24 68.00 15.37
N GLU A 289 50.05 66.91 15.25
CA GLU A 289 51.30 66.76 16.03
C GLU A 289 52.56 67.24 15.31
N ALA A 290 52.46 67.75 14.09
CA ALA A 290 53.59 68.34 13.33
C ALA A 290 53.50 69.85 13.25
#